data_19410d51219ebe7a833917dcf32e4c17
#
_entry.id   19410d51219ebe7a833917dcf32e4c17
#
_cell.length_a   1.000
_cell.length_b   1.000
_cell.length_c   1.000
_cell.angle_alpha   90.00
_cell.angle_beta   90.00
_cell.angle_gamma   90.00
#
_symmetry.space_group_name_H-M   'P 1'
#
loop_
_entity.id
_entity.type
_entity.pdbx_description
1 polymer ?
#
loop_
_entity_poly.entity_id
_entity_poly.type
_entity_poly.pdbx_seq_one_letter_code
_entity_poly.pdbx_strand_id
1 'polypeptide(L)'
;MILADKIVSLRKKAGWSQEDLAEKLGVTRQSVSKWEGAQSVPDMDKVVMMSRLFGVSTDFLLKDELEEEAPCAAAQDDDTPLRRVSLTQASAYLALRKAAAPKIAIATALCITSPVTLILLAGMSEMQRFHITENAASGIGLCVLLVLLAVAVSIFLRADADVRDYRFLEEDPFETEYGVTGMVRQRQREYADTRTRYTTIGAVLYVLAAAPLFAAVCIDGSDLLYVGAVGVLLVLVGIGCLFLVSAGVYSSAMERLLEEGDYA
;
A
#
# COMPACT_ATOMS: atom_id res chain seq x y z
N MET A 1 45.58 3.07 3.40
CA MET A 1 45.84 2.06 4.44
C MET A 1 45.30 0.72 3.97
N ILE A 2 46.15 -0.33 3.85
CA ILE A 2 45.71 -1.63 3.35
C ILE A 2 44.87 -2.38 4.39
N LEU A 3 44.06 -3.36 3.96
CA LEU A 3 43.18 -4.16 4.84
C LEU A 3 43.89 -4.74 6.05
N ALA A 4 45.13 -5.25 5.87
CA ALA A 4 45.94 -5.80 6.96
C ALA A 4 46.21 -4.78 8.08
N ASP A 5 46.61 -3.55 7.72
CA ASP A 5 46.89 -2.48 8.68
C ASP A 5 45.60 -2.06 9.43
N LYS A 6 44.45 -2.06 8.72
CA LYS A 6 43.14 -1.73 9.32
C LYS A 6 42.73 -2.78 10.35
N ILE A 7 42.92 -4.07 10.04
CA ILE A 7 42.61 -5.17 10.97
C ILE A 7 43.47 -5.01 12.24
N VAL A 8 44.77 -4.75 12.09
CA VAL A 8 45.68 -4.54 13.24
C VAL A 8 45.24 -3.33 14.06
N SER A 9 44.94 -2.21 13.41
CA SER A 9 44.53 -0.96 14.08
C SER A 9 43.25 -1.16 14.88
N LEU A 10 42.21 -1.72 14.24
CA LEU A 10 40.90 -1.96 14.86
C LEU A 10 40.99 -2.94 16.03
N ARG A 11 41.72 -4.04 15.87
CA ARG A 11 41.95 -5.00 16.95
C ARG A 11 42.64 -4.37 18.15
N LYS A 12 43.72 -3.60 17.90
CA LYS A 12 44.46 -2.89 18.97
C LYS A 12 43.60 -1.84 19.66
N LYS A 13 42.78 -1.11 18.90
CA LYS A 13 41.83 -0.13 19.42
C LYS A 13 40.78 -0.78 20.33
N ALA A 14 40.34 -1.99 19.99
CA ALA A 14 39.43 -2.80 20.81
C ALA A 14 40.11 -3.47 22.01
N GLY A 15 41.44 -3.39 22.12
CA GLY A 15 42.21 -4.00 23.21
C GLY A 15 42.36 -5.54 23.12
N TRP A 16 42.12 -6.14 21.94
CA TRP A 16 42.06 -7.59 21.75
C TRP A 16 43.41 -8.15 21.31
N SER A 17 43.74 -9.38 21.78
CA SER A 17 44.81 -10.20 21.23
C SER A 17 44.43 -10.81 19.88
N GLN A 18 45.37 -11.38 19.14
CA GLN A 18 45.05 -12.14 17.91
C GLN A 18 44.20 -13.38 18.20
N GLU A 19 44.31 -13.94 19.40
CA GLU A 19 43.53 -15.07 19.87
C GLU A 19 42.07 -14.67 20.11
N ASP A 20 41.85 -13.53 20.79
CA ASP A 20 40.52 -13.00 21.05
C ASP A 20 39.76 -12.69 19.73
N LEU A 21 40.45 -12.10 18.75
CA LEU A 21 39.87 -11.84 17.45
C LEU A 21 39.57 -13.13 16.70
N ALA A 22 40.43 -14.12 16.77
CA ALA A 22 40.23 -15.43 16.14
C ALA A 22 39.03 -16.16 16.73
N GLU A 23 38.86 -16.14 18.05
CA GLU A 23 37.69 -16.72 18.73
C GLU A 23 36.39 -16.05 18.30
N LYS A 24 36.37 -14.71 18.28
CA LYS A 24 35.16 -13.94 17.86
C LYS A 24 34.76 -14.16 16.42
N LEU A 25 35.70 -14.40 15.52
CA LEU A 25 35.48 -14.67 14.10
C LEU A 25 35.32 -16.16 13.80
N GLY A 26 35.48 -17.06 14.77
CA GLY A 26 35.39 -18.50 14.58
C GLY A 26 36.48 -19.04 13.62
N VAL A 27 37.73 -18.52 13.76
CA VAL A 27 38.87 -18.91 12.93
C VAL A 27 40.07 -19.24 13.79
N THR A 28 41.15 -19.74 13.18
CA THR A 28 42.39 -20.00 13.91
C THR A 28 43.21 -18.73 14.10
N ARG A 29 44.00 -18.64 15.20
CA ARG A 29 44.95 -17.52 15.42
C ARG A 29 45.90 -17.37 14.23
N GLN A 30 46.31 -18.48 13.60
CA GLN A 30 47.15 -18.46 12.40
C GLN A 30 46.53 -17.73 11.23
N SER A 31 45.21 -17.87 11.04
CA SER A 31 44.49 -17.14 10.00
C SER A 31 44.55 -15.63 10.24
N VAL A 32 44.26 -15.19 11.46
CA VAL A 32 44.36 -13.78 11.85
C VAL A 32 45.78 -13.24 11.66
N SER A 33 46.79 -14.00 12.08
CA SER A 33 48.22 -13.63 11.91
C SER A 33 48.61 -13.46 10.43
N LYS A 34 48.09 -14.33 9.53
CA LYS A 34 48.34 -14.21 8.09
C LYS A 34 47.63 -13.00 7.48
N TRP A 35 46.42 -12.67 7.94
CA TRP A 35 45.70 -11.50 7.48
C TRP A 35 46.39 -10.21 7.91
N GLU A 36 46.83 -10.13 9.18
CA GLU A 36 47.57 -8.97 9.71
C GLU A 36 48.98 -8.83 9.06
N GLY A 37 49.55 -9.93 8.63
CA GLY A 37 50.83 -9.94 7.90
C GLY A 37 50.71 -9.79 6.38
N ALA A 38 49.52 -9.49 5.85
CA ALA A 38 49.23 -9.39 4.42
C ALA A 38 49.61 -10.66 3.60
N GLN A 39 49.70 -11.82 4.25
CA GLN A 39 50.05 -13.09 3.60
C GLN A 39 48.83 -13.79 2.99
N SER A 40 47.63 -13.42 3.44
CA SER A 40 46.36 -13.90 2.87
C SER A 40 45.26 -12.86 3.13
N VAL A 41 44.21 -12.94 2.35
CA VAL A 41 43.01 -12.08 2.51
C VAL A 41 41.91 -12.91 3.16
N PRO A 42 41.15 -12.36 4.13
CA PRO A 42 39.97 -13.02 4.66
C PRO A 42 38.88 -13.17 3.61
N ASP A 43 38.10 -14.24 3.75
CA ASP A 43 36.89 -14.43 2.92
C ASP A 43 35.88 -13.31 3.18
N MET A 44 35.00 -13.03 2.20
CA MET A 44 34.04 -11.94 2.28
C MET A 44 33.14 -12.06 3.50
N ASP A 45 32.73 -13.26 3.89
CA ASP A 45 31.94 -13.52 5.09
C ASP A 45 32.66 -13.02 6.37
N LYS A 46 34.00 -13.23 6.42
CA LYS A 46 34.81 -12.78 7.55
C LYS A 46 35.04 -11.26 7.54
N VAL A 47 35.10 -10.64 6.34
CA VAL A 47 35.13 -9.17 6.21
C VAL A 47 33.80 -8.57 6.73
N VAL A 48 32.66 -9.14 6.38
CA VAL A 48 31.35 -8.72 6.88
C VAL A 48 31.25 -8.91 8.40
N MET A 49 31.74 -10.04 8.94
CA MET A 49 31.78 -10.26 10.38
C MET A 49 32.68 -9.24 11.10
N MET A 50 33.85 -8.89 10.53
CA MET A 50 34.73 -7.88 11.06
C MET A 50 34.12 -6.48 11.05
N SER A 51 33.43 -6.13 9.96
CA SER A 51 32.67 -4.88 9.84
C SER A 51 31.66 -4.72 11.00
N ARG A 52 30.88 -5.73 11.27
CA ARG A 52 29.91 -5.76 12.40
C ARG A 52 30.61 -5.73 13.76
N LEU A 53 31.67 -6.52 13.92
CA LEU A 53 32.41 -6.67 15.17
C LEU A 53 33.11 -5.37 15.62
N PHE A 54 33.65 -4.61 14.65
CA PHE A 54 34.35 -3.36 14.88
C PHE A 54 33.47 -2.11 14.72
N GLY A 55 32.24 -2.26 14.23
CA GLY A 55 31.34 -1.13 13.98
C GLY A 55 31.77 -0.21 12.82
N VAL A 56 32.47 -0.76 11.83
CA VAL A 56 32.98 -0.02 10.66
C VAL A 56 32.36 -0.56 9.38
N SER A 57 32.27 0.26 8.34
CA SER A 57 31.71 -0.18 7.06
C SER A 57 32.61 -1.20 6.36
N THR A 58 32.01 -2.10 5.57
CA THR A 58 32.77 -3.04 4.70
C THR A 58 33.59 -2.28 3.67
N ASP A 59 33.08 -1.14 3.18
CA ASP A 59 33.79 -0.24 2.27
C ASP A 59 35.05 0.34 2.89
N PHE A 60 35.00 0.71 4.17
CA PHE A 60 36.18 1.15 4.90
C PHE A 60 37.23 0.04 4.96
N LEU A 61 36.83 -1.20 5.21
CA LEU A 61 37.75 -2.32 5.26
C LEU A 61 38.40 -2.61 3.90
N LEU A 62 37.63 -2.55 2.81
CA LEU A 62 38.05 -3.01 1.49
C LEU A 62 38.73 -1.94 0.63
N LYS A 63 38.42 -0.64 0.81
CA LYS A 63 38.97 0.45 -0.01
C LYS A 63 40.17 1.09 0.72
N ASP A 64 41.36 1.00 0.11
CA ASP A 64 42.61 1.53 0.68
C ASP A 64 42.61 3.05 0.83
N GLU A 65 41.80 3.75 0.08
CA GLU A 65 41.68 5.23 0.01
C GLU A 65 40.95 5.83 1.22
N LEU A 66 40.12 5.04 1.92
CA LEU A 66 39.37 5.50 3.08
C LEU A 66 40.20 5.38 4.34
N GLU A 67 40.69 6.50 4.83
CA GLU A 67 41.50 6.58 6.08
C GLU A 67 40.64 6.95 7.30
N GLU A 68 39.48 7.58 7.10
CA GLU A 68 38.56 7.88 8.18
C GLU A 68 37.62 6.67 8.43
N GLU A 69 37.58 6.25 9.70
CA GLU A 69 36.58 5.33 10.20
C GLU A 69 35.22 6.03 10.05
N ALA A 70 34.57 5.90 8.86
CA ALA A 70 33.16 6.20 8.81
C ALA A 70 32.52 5.22 9.80
N PRO A 71 31.88 5.71 10.90
CA PRO A 71 31.08 4.83 11.71
C PRO A 71 30.18 4.12 10.71
N CYS A 72 30.15 2.80 10.80
CA CYS A 72 29.05 2.07 10.22
C CYS A 72 27.86 2.85 10.77
N ALA A 73 27.21 3.70 9.95
CA ALA A 73 25.80 3.91 10.18
C ALA A 73 25.34 2.48 10.31
N ALA A 74 25.16 2.05 11.57
CA ALA A 74 24.52 0.79 11.80
C ALA A 74 23.36 0.85 10.82
N ALA A 75 23.48 0.13 9.69
CA ALA A 75 22.31 -0.43 9.18
C ALA A 75 21.74 -1.02 10.46
N GLN A 76 20.82 -0.34 11.05
CA GLN A 76 19.79 -1.00 11.79
C GLN A 76 19.28 -1.97 10.73
N ASP A 77 20.04 -3.09 10.58
CA ASP A 77 19.38 -4.34 10.41
C ASP A 77 18.45 -4.32 11.61
N ASP A 78 17.29 -3.79 11.37
CA ASP A 78 16.09 -4.13 12.10
C ASP A 78 16.03 -5.64 11.88
N ASP A 79 16.84 -6.34 12.72
CA ASP A 79 16.92 -7.80 12.78
C ASP A 79 15.68 -8.29 13.55
N THR A 80 14.59 -7.57 13.39
CA THR A 80 13.26 -8.12 13.48
C THR A 80 13.13 -8.99 12.24
N PRO A 81 13.16 -10.33 12.40
CA PRO A 81 13.05 -11.23 11.25
C PRO A 81 11.78 -10.82 10.52
N LEU A 82 11.93 -10.32 9.28
CA LEU A 82 10.81 -9.92 8.44
C LEU A 82 9.76 -11.03 8.52
N ARG A 83 8.55 -10.66 8.86
CA ARG A 83 7.47 -11.62 9.05
C ARG A 83 7.24 -12.37 7.74
N ARG A 84 7.46 -13.69 7.74
CA ARG A 84 7.27 -14.52 6.55
C ARG A 84 5.80 -14.80 6.33
N VAL A 85 5.35 -14.49 5.13
CA VAL A 85 3.97 -14.71 4.70
C VAL A 85 3.88 -16.05 3.98
N SER A 86 3.15 -17.00 4.59
CA SER A 86 2.93 -18.32 4.00
C SER A 86 1.92 -18.25 2.85
N LEU A 87 1.96 -19.27 1.97
CA LEU A 87 1.02 -19.41 0.85
C LEU A 87 -0.44 -19.44 1.31
N THR A 88 -0.72 -20.05 2.47
CA THR A 88 -2.06 -20.09 3.07
C THR A 88 -2.52 -18.71 3.53
N GLN A 89 -1.65 -17.95 4.19
CA GLN A 89 -1.95 -16.58 4.63
C GLN A 89 -2.19 -15.64 3.45
N ALA A 90 -1.32 -15.66 2.43
CA ALA A 90 -1.48 -14.87 1.21
C ALA A 90 -2.78 -15.20 0.48
N SER A 91 -3.13 -16.49 0.36
CA SER A 91 -4.37 -16.91 -0.28
C SER A 91 -5.62 -16.49 0.50
N ALA A 92 -5.59 -16.56 1.83
CA ALA A 92 -6.67 -16.12 2.71
C ALA A 92 -6.86 -14.60 2.64
N TYR A 93 -5.77 -13.83 2.70
CA TYR A 93 -5.79 -12.37 2.53
C TYR A 93 -6.44 -11.97 1.21
N LEU A 94 -6.00 -12.56 0.08
CA LEU A 94 -6.58 -12.25 -1.23
C LEU A 94 -8.07 -12.64 -1.33
N ALA A 95 -8.49 -13.72 -0.68
CA ALA A 95 -9.89 -14.11 -0.63
C ALA A 95 -10.75 -13.09 0.14
N LEU A 96 -10.26 -12.62 1.30
CA LEU A 96 -10.91 -11.58 2.10
C LEU A 96 -10.99 -10.25 1.34
N ARG A 97 -9.90 -9.81 0.71
CA ARG A 97 -9.87 -8.59 -0.10
C ARG A 97 -10.81 -8.66 -1.30
N LYS A 98 -10.90 -9.82 -1.95
CA LYS A 98 -11.86 -10.06 -3.04
C LYS A 98 -13.31 -9.96 -2.55
N ALA A 99 -13.60 -10.49 -1.36
CA ALA A 99 -14.94 -10.41 -0.75
C ALA A 99 -15.27 -8.99 -0.22
N ALA A 100 -14.25 -8.23 0.24
CA ALA A 100 -14.41 -6.86 0.71
C ALA A 100 -14.59 -5.85 -0.45
N ALA A 101 -13.99 -6.10 -1.63
CA ALA A 101 -14.02 -5.19 -2.76
C ALA A 101 -15.43 -4.70 -3.15
N PRO A 102 -16.46 -5.55 -3.34
CA PRO A 102 -17.80 -5.07 -3.67
C PRO A 102 -18.45 -4.33 -2.50
N LYS A 103 -18.17 -4.68 -1.24
CA LYS A 103 -18.70 -3.97 -0.06
C LYS A 103 -18.18 -2.54 -0.02
N ILE A 104 -16.86 -2.35 -0.18
CA ILE A 104 -16.20 -1.05 -0.22
C ILE A 104 -16.72 -0.22 -1.40
N ALA A 105 -16.87 -0.83 -2.58
CA ALA A 105 -17.39 -0.16 -3.77
C ALA A 105 -18.83 0.34 -3.57
N ILE A 106 -19.71 -0.47 -2.97
CA ILE A 106 -21.09 -0.07 -2.63
C ILE A 106 -21.10 1.07 -1.62
N ALA A 107 -20.27 1.00 -0.56
CA ALA A 107 -20.19 2.06 0.42
C ALA A 107 -19.75 3.40 -0.21
N THR A 108 -18.75 3.36 -1.10
CA THR A 108 -18.27 4.55 -1.83
C THR A 108 -19.36 5.09 -2.75
N ALA A 109 -20.09 4.23 -3.49
CA ALA A 109 -21.21 4.66 -4.34
C ALA A 109 -22.34 5.29 -3.52
N LEU A 110 -22.66 4.75 -2.34
CA LEU A 110 -23.65 5.34 -1.42
C LEU A 110 -23.23 6.73 -0.93
N CYS A 111 -21.94 6.94 -0.62
CA CYS A 111 -21.44 8.27 -0.25
C CYS A 111 -21.63 9.28 -1.40
N ILE A 112 -21.33 8.88 -2.64
CA ILE A 112 -21.45 9.77 -3.81
C ILE A 112 -22.91 10.08 -4.15
N THR A 113 -23.79 9.10 -4.00
CA THR A 113 -25.23 9.29 -4.32
C THR A 113 -26.03 9.87 -3.16
N SER A 114 -25.48 9.94 -1.94
CA SER A 114 -26.20 10.44 -0.77
C SER A 114 -26.78 11.86 -0.92
N PRO A 115 -26.13 12.85 -1.60
CA PRO A 115 -26.68 14.19 -1.72
C PRO A 115 -27.80 14.32 -2.77
N VAL A 116 -28.03 13.27 -3.60
CA VAL A 116 -29.05 13.32 -4.66
C VAL A 116 -30.44 13.63 -4.13
N THR A 117 -30.84 13.00 -3.02
CA THR A 117 -32.16 13.25 -2.40
C THR A 117 -32.28 14.67 -1.88
N LEU A 118 -31.24 15.23 -1.28
CA LEU A 118 -31.23 16.61 -0.81
C LEU A 118 -31.40 17.59 -1.98
N ILE A 119 -30.62 17.40 -3.06
CA ILE A 119 -30.62 18.25 -4.25
C ILE A 119 -32.02 18.21 -4.95
N LEU A 120 -32.58 17.01 -5.11
CA LEU A 120 -33.91 16.84 -5.73
C LEU A 120 -35.02 17.49 -4.88
N LEU A 121 -35.02 17.28 -3.57
CA LEU A 121 -36.03 17.85 -2.68
C LEU A 121 -35.92 19.39 -2.61
N ALA A 122 -34.71 19.93 -2.59
CA ALA A 122 -34.47 21.37 -2.62
C ALA A 122 -35.03 21.98 -3.93
N GLY A 123 -34.69 21.41 -5.10
CA GLY A 123 -35.20 21.90 -6.38
C GLY A 123 -36.73 21.77 -6.54
N MET A 124 -37.31 20.74 -5.93
CA MET A 124 -38.79 20.58 -5.94
C MET A 124 -39.48 21.59 -5.02
N SER A 125 -38.88 22.01 -3.93
CA SER A 125 -39.47 23.01 -2.99
C SER A 125 -39.54 24.41 -3.61
N GLU A 126 -38.54 24.79 -4.42
CA GLU A 126 -38.54 26.08 -5.15
C GLU A 126 -39.70 26.24 -6.09
N MET A 127 -40.21 25.13 -6.67
CA MET A 127 -41.33 25.18 -7.63
C MET A 127 -42.72 25.31 -7.01
N GLN A 128 -42.86 25.37 -5.67
CA GLN A 128 -44.14 25.47 -4.94
C GLN A 128 -45.22 24.44 -5.35
N ARG A 129 -44.87 23.44 -6.12
CA ARG A 129 -45.81 22.48 -6.72
C ARG A 129 -46.34 21.43 -5.71
N PHE A 130 -45.59 21.22 -4.61
CA PHE A 130 -45.87 20.15 -3.65
C PHE A 130 -46.22 20.63 -2.22
N HIS A 131 -46.45 21.93 -2.01
CA HIS A 131 -46.74 22.49 -0.68
C HIS A 131 -45.71 22.12 0.42
N ILE A 132 -44.51 21.75 0.06
CA ILE A 132 -43.44 21.44 0.98
C ILE A 132 -42.67 22.74 1.23
N THR A 133 -42.51 23.13 2.48
CA THR A 133 -41.69 24.29 2.82
C THR A 133 -40.23 23.98 2.59
N GLU A 134 -39.44 24.96 2.17
CA GLU A 134 -37.98 24.81 1.94
C GLU A 134 -37.27 24.19 3.17
N ASN A 135 -37.67 24.61 4.38
CA ASN A 135 -37.09 24.06 5.63
C ASN A 135 -37.41 22.57 5.80
N ALA A 136 -38.62 22.13 5.42
CA ALA A 136 -38.99 20.71 5.51
C ALA A 136 -38.28 19.87 4.45
N ALA A 137 -38.18 20.36 3.21
CA ALA A 137 -37.44 19.70 2.12
C ALA A 137 -35.97 19.52 2.48
N SER A 138 -35.31 20.58 2.93
CA SER A 138 -33.91 20.56 3.35
C SER A 138 -33.69 19.67 4.57
N GLY A 139 -34.57 19.70 5.56
CA GLY A 139 -34.50 18.87 6.77
C GLY A 139 -34.63 17.38 6.44
N ILE A 140 -35.61 16.98 5.60
CA ILE A 140 -35.79 15.59 5.16
C ILE A 140 -34.59 15.14 4.32
N GLY A 141 -34.13 15.96 3.36
CA GLY A 141 -32.98 15.66 2.52
C GLY A 141 -31.71 15.45 3.32
N LEU A 142 -31.47 16.31 4.34
CA LEU A 142 -30.31 16.16 5.24
C LEU A 142 -30.40 14.90 6.08
N CYS A 143 -31.57 14.55 6.60
CA CYS A 143 -31.75 13.31 7.36
C CYS A 143 -31.45 12.08 6.51
N VAL A 144 -31.94 12.04 5.27
CA VAL A 144 -31.66 10.92 4.34
C VAL A 144 -30.18 10.83 4.03
N LEU A 145 -29.53 11.97 3.75
CA LEU A 145 -28.08 12.03 3.52
C LEU A 145 -27.31 11.45 4.70
N LEU A 146 -27.62 11.87 5.92
CA LEU A 146 -26.95 11.39 7.14
C LEU A 146 -27.16 9.89 7.35
N VAL A 147 -28.36 9.38 7.10
CA VAL A 147 -28.64 7.94 7.20
C VAL A 147 -27.82 7.15 6.18
N LEU A 148 -27.77 7.60 4.91
CA LEU A 148 -26.98 6.93 3.87
C LEU A 148 -25.48 6.94 4.20
N LEU A 149 -24.95 8.07 4.69
CA LEU A 149 -23.56 8.16 5.15
C LEU A 149 -23.30 7.23 6.34
N ALA A 150 -24.20 7.15 7.31
CA ALA A 150 -24.05 6.24 8.46
C ALA A 150 -24.01 4.77 8.02
N VAL A 151 -24.85 4.39 7.05
CA VAL A 151 -24.84 3.05 6.45
C VAL A 151 -23.52 2.81 5.72
N ALA A 152 -23.04 3.76 4.91
CA ALA A 152 -21.78 3.63 4.20
C ALA A 152 -20.59 3.46 5.15
N VAL A 153 -20.50 4.29 6.20
CA VAL A 153 -19.46 4.17 7.24
C VAL A 153 -19.54 2.82 7.95
N SER A 154 -20.74 2.33 8.27
CA SER A 154 -20.91 1.00 8.87
C SER A 154 -20.37 -0.13 7.97
N ILE A 155 -20.55 -0.02 6.65
CA ILE A 155 -20.03 -0.99 5.68
C ILE A 155 -18.50 -0.91 5.62
N PHE A 156 -17.91 0.29 5.59
CA PHE A 156 -16.45 0.47 5.61
C PHE A 156 -15.82 -0.14 6.86
N LEU A 157 -16.36 0.16 8.04
CA LEU A 157 -15.84 -0.38 9.30
C LEU A 157 -15.92 -1.91 9.37
N ARG A 158 -16.98 -2.51 8.84
CA ARG A 158 -17.09 -3.97 8.76
C ARG A 158 -16.12 -4.57 7.76
N ALA A 159 -15.94 -3.93 6.59
CA ALA A 159 -14.99 -4.39 5.59
C ALA A 159 -13.52 -4.30 6.09
N ASP A 160 -13.19 -3.28 6.87
CA ASP A 160 -11.89 -3.13 7.53
C ASP A 160 -11.69 -4.19 8.62
N ALA A 161 -12.72 -4.43 9.44
CA ALA A 161 -12.67 -5.44 10.49
C ALA A 161 -12.42 -6.87 9.95
N ASP A 162 -12.99 -7.20 8.79
CA ASP A 162 -12.80 -8.50 8.13
C ASP A 162 -11.33 -8.75 7.73
N VAL A 163 -10.54 -7.69 7.51
CA VAL A 163 -9.13 -7.76 7.06
C VAL A 163 -8.13 -7.45 8.17
N ARG A 164 -8.60 -7.09 9.36
CA ARG A 164 -7.78 -6.58 10.47
C ARG A 164 -6.62 -7.50 10.85
N ASP A 165 -6.81 -8.81 10.82
CA ASP A 165 -5.76 -9.78 11.16
C ASP A 165 -4.59 -9.78 10.17
N TYR A 166 -4.79 -9.23 8.98
CA TYR A 166 -3.80 -9.12 7.90
C TYR A 166 -3.28 -7.69 7.71
N ARG A 167 -3.57 -6.77 8.63
CA ARG A 167 -3.16 -5.37 8.54
C ARG A 167 -1.65 -5.19 8.47
N PHE A 168 -0.90 -6.10 9.09
CA PHE A 168 0.56 -6.13 8.99
C PHE A 168 1.09 -6.24 7.54
N LEU A 169 0.31 -6.84 6.61
CA LEU A 169 0.66 -6.89 5.19
C LEU A 169 0.59 -5.51 4.50
N GLU A 170 -0.11 -4.56 5.10
CA GLU A 170 -0.28 -3.21 4.56
C GLU A 170 0.67 -2.20 5.18
N GLU A 171 0.99 -2.38 6.48
CA GLU A 171 1.77 -1.43 7.26
C GLU A 171 3.24 -1.81 7.39
N ASP A 172 3.55 -3.11 7.55
CA ASP A 172 4.90 -3.59 7.83
C ASP A 172 5.58 -4.19 6.59
N PRO A 173 6.92 -4.12 6.50
CA PRO A 173 7.67 -4.88 5.51
C PRO A 173 7.59 -6.39 5.85
N PHE A 174 7.46 -7.23 4.82
CA PHE A 174 7.36 -8.68 4.97
C PHE A 174 8.14 -9.41 3.89
N GLU A 175 8.48 -10.67 4.13
CA GLU A 175 9.03 -11.59 3.13
C GLU A 175 7.97 -12.59 2.70
N THR A 176 7.91 -12.92 1.43
CA THR A 176 7.01 -13.96 0.91
C THR A 176 7.71 -15.31 0.86
N GLU A 177 7.02 -16.37 1.30
CA GLU A 177 7.49 -17.73 1.18
C GLU A 177 7.55 -18.18 -0.30
N TYR A 178 8.41 -19.16 -0.59
CA TYR A 178 8.53 -19.72 -1.94
C TYR A 178 7.17 -20.18 -2.48
N GLY A 179 6.83 -19.73 -3.70
CA GLY A 179 5.57 -20.06 -4.38
C GLY A 179 4.46 -19.01 -4.24
N VAL A 180 4.50 -18.10 -3.25
CA VAL A 180 3.51 -17.02 -3.08
C VAL A 180 3.47 -16.12 -4.30
N THR A 181 4.63 -15.61 -4.75
CA THR A 181 4.74 -14.75 -5.93
C THR A 181 4.18 -15.42 -7.19
N GLY A 182 4.47 -16.71 -7.38
CA GLY A 182 3.93 -17.49 -8.51
C GLY A 182 2.41 -17.59 -8.50
N MET A 183 1.82 -17.89 -7.34
CA MET A 183 0.37 -17.97 -7.13
C MET A 183 -0.30 -16.62 -7.36
N VAL A 184 0.26 -15.53 -6.84
CA VAL A 184 -0.30 -14.18 -7.00
C VAL A 184 -0.24 -13.74 -8.46
N ARG A 185 0.88 -13.95 -9.17
CA ARG A 185 0.99 -13.65 -10.61
C ARG A 185 0.00 -14.44 -11.46
N GLN A 186 -0.26 -15.70 -11.12
CA GLN A 186 -1.29 -16.47 -11.80
C GLN A 186 -2.67 -15.85 -11.60
N ARG A 187 -3.07 -15.54 -10.36
CA ARG A 187 -4.35 -14.87 -10.06
C ARG A 187 -4.46 -13.50 -10.71
N GLN A 188 -3.38 -12.74 -10.79
CA GLN A 188 -3.35 -11.45 -11.47
C GLN A 188 -3.67 -11.60 -12.97
N ARG A 189 -3.08 -12.61 -13.64
CA ARG A 189 -3.38 -12.91 -15.05
C ARG A 189 -4.85 -13.32 -15.24
N GLU A 190 -5.38 -14.19 -14.37
CA GLU A 190 -6.78 -14.62 -14.43
C GLU A 190 -7.76 -13.45 -14.21
N TYR A 191 -7.37 -12.47 -13.38
CA TYR A 191 -8.19 -11.30 -13.08
C TYR A 191 -8.03 -10.15 -14.08
N ALA A 192 -6.99 -10.14 -14.91
CA ALA A 192 -6.64 -9.04 -15.82
C ALA A 192 -7.81 -8.65 -16.75
N ASP A 193 -8.50 -9.63 -17.35
CA ASP A 193 -9.66 -9.38 -18.23
C ASP A 193 -10.82 -8.75 -17.45
N THR A 194 -11.07 -9.20 -16.24
CA THR A 194 -12.14 -8.66 -15.38
C THR A 194 -11.81 -7.23 -14.95
N ARG A 195 -10.54 -6.98 -14.54
CA ARG A 195 -10.02 -5.65 -14.20
C ARG A 195 -10.23 -4.69 -15.38
N THR A 196 -9.78 -5.09 -16.58
CA THR A 196 -9.91 -4.27 -17.79
C THR A 196 -11.36 -3.94 -18.11
N ARG A 197 -12.27 -4.91 -18.04
CA ARG A 197 -13.71 -4.67 -18.26
C ARG A 197 -14.28 -3.69 -17.25
N TYR A 198 -14.00 -3.87 -15.97
CA TYR A 198 -14.53 -3.01 -14.91
C TYR A 198 -13.96 -1.58 -15.01
N THR A 199 -12.67 -1.43 -15.26
CA THR A 199 -12.06 -0.10 -15.44
C THR A 199 -12.59 0.61 -16.69
N THR A 200 -12.79 -0.13 -17.79
CA THR A 200 -13.36 0.44 -19.02
C THR A 200 -14.80 0.88 -18.81
N ILE A 201 -15.67 0.04 -18.21
CA ILE A 201 -17.06 0.40 -17.91
C ILE A 201 -17.11 1.63 -16.98
N GLY A 202 -16.32 1.64 -15.92
CA GLY A 202 -16.25 2.76 -14.98
C GLY A 202 -15.82 4.05 -15.68
N ALA A 203 -14.75 4.02 -16.48
CA ALA A 203 -14.26 5.17 -17.22
C ALA A 203 -15.30 5.72 -18.22
N VAL A 204 -15.97 4.85 -18.98
CA VAL A 204 -17.02 5.24 -19.91
C VAL A 204 -18.19 5.89 -19.18
N LEU A 205 -18.62 5.33 -18.04
CA LEU A 205 -19.69 5.92 -17.23
C LEU A 205 -19.32 7.30 -16.67
N TYR A 206 -18.07 7.51 -16.28
CA TYR A 206 -17.59 8.84 -15.85
C TYR A 206 -17.67 9.88 -16.97
N VAL A 207 -17.25 9.52 -18.18
CA VAL A 207 -17.32 10.42 -19.34
C VAL A 207 -18.80 10.71 -19.69
N LEU A 208 -19.66 9.68 -19.72
CA LEU A 208 -21.07 9.83 -20.02
C LEU A 208 -21.86 10.54 -18.91
N ALA A 209 -21.36 10.58 -17.69
CA ALA A 209 -22.05 11.22 -16.57
C ALA A 209 -22.31 12.72 -16.80
N ALA A 210 -21.49 13.39 -17.59
CA ALA A 210 -21.68 14.81 -17.94
C ALA A 210 -22.77 15.02 -19.01
N ALA A 211 -23.12 14.01 -19.79
CA ALA A 211 -24.06 14.15 -20.92
C ALA A 211 -25.45 14.69 -20.51
N PRO A 212 -26.10 14.26 -19.43
CA PRO A 212 -27.39 14.81 -19.01
C PRO A 212 -27.34 16.31 -18.71
N LEU A 213 -26.24 16.80 -18.16
CA LEU A 213 -26.04 18.22 -17.85
C LEU A 213 -25.93 19.05 -19.16
N PHE A 214 -25.13 18.58 -20.12
CA PHE A 214 -25.04 19.24 -21.45
C PHE A 214 -26.35 19.21 -22.19
N ALA A 215 -27.10 18.08 -22.12
CA ALA A 215 -28.42 17.98 -22.73
C ALA A 215 -29.41 19.00 -22.14
N ALA A 216 -29.37 19.19 -20.79
CA ALA A 216 -30.22 20.17 -20.12
C ALA A 216 -29.91 21.61 -20.58
N VAL A 217 -28.62 21.95 -20.78
CA VAL A 217 -28.20 23.25 -21.33
C VAL A 217 -28.65 23.44 -22.75
N CYS A 218 -28.54 22.43 -23.62
CA CYS A 218 -28.91 22.54 -25.04
C CYS A 218 -30.44 22.73 -25.27
N ILE A 219 -31.27 22.31 -24.30
CA ILE A 219 -32.75 22.38 -24.42
C ILE A 219 -33.33 23.65 -23.78
N ASP A 220 -32.46 24.55 -23.23
CA ASP A 220 -32.87 25.70 -22.37
C ASP A 220 -33.86 25.25 -21.29
N GLY A 221 -33.48 24.20 -20.57
CA GLY A 221 -34.32 23.49 -19.63
C GLY A 221 -34.78 24.31 -18.45
N SER A 222 -35.91 23.92 -17.86
CA SER A 222 -36.36 24.49 -16.59
C SER A 222 -35.36 24.13 -15.44
N ASP A 223 -35.39 24.90 -14.38
CA ASP A 223 -34.52 24.67 -13.18
C ASP A 223 -34.65 23.23 -12.66
N LEU A 224 -35.82 22.63 -12.72
CA LEU A 224 -36.06 21.24 -12.38
C LEU A 224 -35.27 20.27 -13.27
N LEU A 225 -35.15 20.56 -14.58
CA LEU A 225 -34.39 19.73 -15.50
C LEU A 225 -32.90 19.77 -15.16
N TYR A 226 -32.38 20.94 -14.79
CA TYR A 226 -30.97 21.06 -14.33
C TYR A 226 -30.75 20.30 -13.02
N VAL A 227 -31.63 20.44 -12.05
CA VAL A 227 -31.56 19.71 -10.78
C VAL A 227 -31.63 18.19 -11.01
N GLY A 228 -32.53 17.74 -11.89
CA GLY A 228 -32.63 16.34 -12.28
C GLY A 228 -31.36 15.83 -12.99
N ALA A 229 -30.81 16.65 -13.90
CA ALA A 229 -29.57 16.32 -14.61
C ALA A 229 -28.37 16.14 -13.67
N VAL A 230 -28.25 17.00 -12.65
CA VAL A 230 -27.23 16.84 -11.60
C VAL A 230 -27.47 15.55 -10.79
N GLY A 231 -28.71 15.21 -10.47
CA GLY A 231 -29.04 13.95 -9.80
C GLY A 231 -28.61 12.73 -10.63
N VAL A 232 -28.92 12.73 -11.92
CA VAL A 232 -28.51 11.65 -12.85
C VAL A 232 -26.99 11.59 -12.97
N LEU A 233 -26.30 12.71 -13.06
CA LEU A 233 -24.83 12.79 -13.08
C LEU A 233 -24.23 12.10 -11.84
N LEU A 234 -24.70 12.44 -10.64
CA LEU A 234 -24.20 11.84 -9.39
C LEU A 234 -24.46 10.33 -9.33
N VAL A 235 -25.61 9.88 -9.81
CA VAL A 235 -25.91 8.43 -9.87
C VAL A 235 -24.98 7.72 -10.84
N LEU A 236 -24.74 8.27 -12.05
CA LEU A 236 -23.83 7.69 -13.04
C LEU A 236 -22.38 7.66 -12.51
N VAL A 237 -21.93 8.72 -11.85
CA VAL A 237 -20.63 8.78 -11.19
C VAL A 237 -20.54 7.73 -10.08
N GLY A 238 -21.58 7.58 -9.26
CA GLY A 238 -21.64 6.55 -8.21
C GLY A 238 -21.53 5.14 -8.77
N ILE A 239 -22.24 4.84 -9.85
CA ILE A 239 -22.16 3.54 -10.55
C ILE A 239 -20.77 3.34 -11.17
N GLY A 240 -20.20 4.35 -11.83
CA GLY A 240 -18.83 4.30 -12.38
C GLY A 240 -17.78 4.03 -11.30
N CYS A 241 -17.92 4.71 -10.15
CA CYS A 241 -17.06 4.50 -8.98
C CYS A 241 -17.16 3.07 -8.42
N LEU A 242 -18.38 2.49 -8.41
CA LEU A 242 -18.57 1.12 -7.95
C LEU A 242 -17.70 0.13 -8.75
N PHE A 243 -17.65 0.26 -10.08
CA PHE A 243 -16.81 -0.59 -10.91
C PHE A 243 -15.32 -0.35 -10.69
N LEU A 244 -14.88 0.92 -10.65
CA LEU A 244 -13.47 1.26 -10.48
C LEU A 244 -12.92 0.83 -9.12
N VAL A 245 -13.64 1.10 -8.04
CA VAL A 245 -13.23 0.73 -6.68
C VAL A 245 -13.22 -0.78 -6.52
N SER A 246 -14.23 -1.49 -7.05
CA SER A 246 -14.27 -2.95 -6.99
C SER A 246 -13.07 -3.59 -7.70
N ALA A 247 -12.64 -3.03 -8.84
CA ALA A 247 -11.44 -3.48 -9.54
C ALA A 247 -10.15 -3.12 -8.79
N GLY A 248 -10.07 -1.89 -8.25
CA GLY A 248 -8.88 -1.34 -7.60
C GLY A 248 -8.53 -2.08 -6.31
N VAL A 249 -9.47 -2.28 -5.40
CA VAL A 249 -9.23 -2.90 -4.08
C VAL A 249 -8.57 -4.27 -4.19
N TYR A 250 -9.03 -5.13 -5.10
CA TYR A 250 -8.45 -6.45 -5.29
C TYR A 250 -7.10 -6.39 -6.01
N SER A 251 -6.94 -5.47 -6.95
CA SER A 251 -5.69 -5.24 -7.69
C SER A 251 -4.57 -4.76 -6.77
N SER A 252 -4.84 -3.75 -5.92
CA SER A 252 -3.86 -3.23 -4.95
C SER A 252 -3.39 -4.28 -3.96
N ALA A 253 -4.29 -5.19 -3.53
CA ALA A 253 -3.90 -6.29 -2.65
C ALA A 253 -2.93 -7.28 -3.32
N MET A 254 -3.08 -7.53 -4.63
CA MET A 254 -2.14 -8.36 -5.38
C MET A 254 -0.80 -7.64 -5.61
N GLU A 255 -0.84 -6.35 -5.95
CA GLU A 255 0.33 -5.51 -6.16
C GLU A 255 1.16 -5.42 -4.86
N ARG A 256 0.51 -5.26 -3.70
CA ARG A 256 1.18 -5.25 -2.39
C ARG A 256 1.93 -6.57 -2.10
N LEU A 257 1.34 -7.72 -2.41
CA LEU A 257 1.99 -9.02 -2.22
C LEU A 257 3.14 -9.28 -3.20
N LEU A 258 3.16 -8.59 -4.34
CA LEU A 258 4.24 -8.68 -5.33
C LEU A 258 5.32 -7.61 -5.13
N GLU A 259 5.11 -6.67 -4.20
CA GLU A 259 5.97 -5.49 -4.02
C GLU A 259 6.12 -4.68 -5.32
N GLU A 260 5.05 -4.62 -6.12
CA GLU A 260 5.00 -3.91 -7.39
C GLU A 260 4.16 -2.62 -7.27
N GLY A 261 4.37 -1.67 -8.21
CA GLY A 261 3.63 -0.41 -8.25
C GLY A 261 4.03 0.55 -7.14
N ASP A 262 3.05 1.10 -6.43
CA ASP A 262 3.26 2.11 -5.37
C ASP A 262 3.99 1.56 -4.12
N TYR A 263 4.20 0.24 -4.04
CA TYR A 263 4.81 -0.46 -2.91
C TYR A 263 6.18 -1.06 -3.24
N ALA A 264 6.75 -0.78 -4.43
CA ALA A 264 8.06 -1.28 -4.86
C ALA A 264 9.21 -0.34 -4.41
#